data_328920c28386644251a8ab445a343f04
#
_entry.id   328920c28386644251a8ab445a343f04
#
_cell.length_a   1.000
_cell.length_b   1.000
_cell.length_c   1.000
_cell.angle_alpha   90.00
_cell.angle_beta   90.00
_cell.angle_gamma   90.00
#
_symmetry.space_group_name_H-M   'P 1'
#
loop_
_entity.id
_entity.type
_entity.pdbx_description
1 polymer ?
#
loop_
_entity_poly.entity_id
_entity_poly.type
_entity_poly.pdbx_seq_one_letter_code
_entity_poly.pdbx_strand_id
1 'polypeptide(L)'
;MLMKNLKSLFPVLLIAMTAGFTSCGSDDEPGEQTPKVVNANANDGKANPYTARMEFPNVSNPKVRVLVNSTADFGVNYSVGWDDGLKSQRYSCYAMYNSNSVVNTSRWYADASKGEVQYPLDDRIPSQFRISGDPFWGSGYDHGHICPSADRLCSREANIQTFYLSNMQPQVNKFNAGVWSNMEQRVRSWNTYSFRDTLYVCKGGTIAATTDCPDAVYQVRAQGWIIPKYYFMAQLCKNKDGYKALGFWVEHKANDDGNLAKYVVNIDELERKTGLDFFCNLPDEVEKRVESLPVENVKTAWGF
;
A
#
# COMPACT_ATOMS: atom_id res chain seq x y z
N MET A 1 -22.98 48.72 2.70
CA MET A 1 -22.26 48.21 1.51
C MET A 1 -22.11 46.70 1.69
N LEU A 2 -23.00 45.93 1.04
CA LEU A 2 -23.13 44.49 1.24
C LEU A 2 -22.08 43.75 0.40
N MET A 3 -21.24 42.94 1.03
CA MET A 3 -20.43 41.96 0.32
C MET A 3 -21.19 40.61 0.27
N LYS A 4 -21.54 40.21 -0.96
CA LYS A 4 -22.20 38.94 -1.25
C LYS A 4 -21.18 37.80 -1.22
N ASN A 5 -21.40 36.82 -0.32
CA ASN A 5 -20.71 35.55 -0.34
C ASN A 5 -21.23 34.68 -1.50
N LEU A 6 -20.38 34.39 -2.46
CA LEU A 6 -20.66 33.48 -3.56
C LEU A 6 -20.24 32.08 -3.10
N LYS A 7 -21.19 31.27 -2.60
CA LYS A 7 -20.99 29.84 -2.36
C LYS A 7 -21.08 29.13 -3.71
N SER A 8 -19.94 28.65 -4.21
CA SER A 8 -19.88 27.71 -5.33
C SER A 8 -20.40 26.34 -4.88
N LEU A 9 -21.64 26.02 -5.29
CA LEU A 9 -22.20 24.67 -5.18
C LEU A 9 -21.68 23.82 -6.35
N PHE A 10 -20.81 22.87 -6.07
CA PHE A 10 -20.56 21.78 -6.99
C PHE A 10 -21.62 20.68 -6.76
N PRO A 11 -22.30 20.20 -7.79
CA PRO A 11 -23.24 19.10 -7.63
C PRO A 11 -22.44 17.78 -7.46
N VAL A 12 -22.56 17.19 -6.27
CA VAL A 12 -22.12 15.80 -6.03
C VAL A 12 -23.19 14.90 -6.63
N LEU A 13 -22.87 14.23 -7.74
CA LEU A 13 -23.75 13.22 -8.33
C LEU A 13 -23.59 11.92 -7.55
N LEU A 14 -24.56 11.64 -6.68
CA LEU A 14 -24.64 10.43 -5.87
C LEU A 14 -25.17 9.30 -6.74
N ILE A 15 -24.34 8.32 -7.11
CA ILE A 15 -24.79 7.06 -7.69
C ILE A 15 -24.84 6.02 -6.56
N ALA A 16 -26.05 5.78 -6.04
CA ALA A 16 -26.33 4.67 -5.13
C ALA A 16 -26.47 3.39 -5.97
N MET A 17 -25.53 2.46 -5.84
CA MET A 17 -25.67 1.10 -6.38
C MET A 17 -26.41 0.23 -5.37
N THR A 18 -27.67 -0.04 -5.60
CA THR A 18 -28.41 -1.09 -4.92
C THR A 18 -28.32 -2.37 -5.75
N ALA A 19 -27.70 -3.42 -5.19
CA ALA A 19 -27.75 -4.74 -5.76
C ALA A 19 -29.14 -5.34 -5.48
N GLY A 20 -30.01 -5.39 -6.49
CA GLY A 20 -31.29 -6.08 -6.43
C GLY A 20 -31.16 -7.47 -7.04
N PHE A 21 -31.48 -8.51 -6.26
CA PHE A 21 -31.76 -9.84 -6.80
C PHE A 21 -33.20 -9.83 -7.33
N THR A 22 -33.38 -10.11 -8.62
CA THR A 22 -34.72 -10.34 -9.18
C THR A 22 -34.84 -11.74 -9.76
N SER A 23 -35.89 -12.38 -9.30
CA SER A 23 -36.49 -13.61 -9.77
C SER A 23 -37.11 -13.42 -11.16
N CYS A 24 -37.16 -14.50 -11.95
CA CYS A 24 -37.72 -14.60 -13.30
C CYS A 24 -39.20 -14.14 -13.41
N GLY A 25 -39.46 -13.39 -14.46
CA GLY A 25 -40.79 -13.13 -15.03
C GLY A 25 -40.63 -12.47 -16.39
N SER A 26 -41.13 -13.14 -17.44
CA SER A 26 -41.13 -12.69 -18.81
C SER A 26 -42.04 -11.49 -19.02
N ASP A 27 -41.49 -10.41 -19.65
CA ASP A 27 -42.20 -9.56 -20.63
C ASP A 27 -41.19 -8.57 -21.24
N ASP A 28 -41.20 -8.47 -22.58
CA ASP A 28 -40.26 -7.66 -23.38
C ASP A 28 -40.57 -6.14 -23.25
N GLU A 29 -39.85 -5.46 -22.37
CA GLU A 29 -39.60 -4.02 -22.44
C GLU A 29 -38.12 -3.80 -22.75
N PRO A 30 -37.70 -2.77 -23.50
CA PRO A 30 -36.28 -2.49 -23.73
C PRO A 30 -35.66 -2.06 -22.39
N GLY A 31 -35.12 -3.03 -21.67
CA GLY A 31 -34.49 -2.83 -20.36
C GLY A 31 -33.37 -1.81 -20.46
N GLU A 32 -33.43 -0.80 -19.63
CA GLU A 32 -32.32 0.10 -19.30
C GLU A 32 -31.10 -0.77 -18.98
N GLN A 33 -30.16 -0.86 -19.94
CA GLN A 33 -28.91 -1.56 -19.71
C GLN A 33 -28.14 -0.76 -18.64
N THR A 34 -28.11 -1.27 -17.41
CA THR A 34 -27.18 -0.79 -16.40
C THR A 34 -25.80 -0.73 -17.04
N PRO A 35 -25.10 0.42 -17.00
CA PRO A 35 -23.78 0.53 -17.62
C PRO A 35 -22.88 -0.59 -17.09
N LYS A 36 -22.35 -1.40 -17.99
CA LYS A 36 -21.42 -2.47 -17.63
C LYS A 36 -20.20 -1.80 -16.99
N VAL A 37 -19.97 -2.06 -15.71
CA VAL A 37 -18.77 -1.59 -15.01
C VAL A 37 -17.56 -2.18 -15.76
N VAL A 38 -16.72 -1.33 -16.34
CA VAL A 38 -15.50 -1.72 -17.03
C VAL A 38 -14.35 -1.67 -16.03
N ASN A 39 -13.54 -2.71 -16.02
CA ASN A 39 -12.26 -2.77 -15.33
C ASN A 39 -11.31 -3.59 -16.21
N ALA A 40 -10.51 -2.88 -17.02
CA ALA A 40 -9.69 -3.49 -18.07
C ALA A 40 -8.36 -4.02 -17.55
N ASN A 41 -7.83 -3.44 -16.46
CA ASN A 41 -6.53 -3.76 -15.87
C ASN A 41 -6.63 -4.53 -14.54
N ALA A 42 -7.84 -4.93 -14.12
CA ALA A 42 -8.05 -5.70 -12.91
C ALA A 42 -7.20 -6.96 -12.84
N ASN A 43 -6.72 -7.28 -11.66
CA ASN A 43 -6.04 -8.54 -11.41
C ASN A 43 -6.99 -9.74 -11.64
N ASP A 44 -6.48 -10.81 -12.27
CA ASP A 44 -7.24 -12.05 -12.42
C ASP A 44 -7.38 -12.78 -11.07
N GLY A 45 -8.50 -12.53 -10.41
CA GLY A 45 -8.85 -13.19 -9.14
C GLY A 45 -9.08 -14.70 -9.25
N LYS A 46 -9.17 -15.27 -10.45
CA LYS A 46 -9.29 -16.72 -10.63
C LYS A 46 -7.94 -17.42 -10.42
N ALA A 47 -6.85 -16.78 -10.85
CA ALA A 47 -5.50 -17.30 -10.65
C ALA A 47 -5.08 -17.20 -9.17
N ASN A 48 -5.39 -16.07 -8.53
CA ASN A 48 -5.13 -15.84 -7.11
C ASN A 48 -6.21 -14.91 -6.53
N PRO A 49 -7.18 -15.43 -5.76
CA PRO A 49 -8.29 -14.62 -5.25
C PRO A 49 -7.88 -13.47 -4.34
N TYR A 50 -6.69 -13.55 -3.74
CA TYR A 50 -6.19 -12.48 -2.89
C TYR A 50 -5.81 -11.23 -3.68
N THR A 51 -5.36 -11.37 -4.93
CA THR A 51 -4.91 -10.23 -5.75
C THR A 51 -6.05 -9.34 -6.25
N ALA A 52 -7.29 -9.81 -6.19
CA ALA A 52 -8.50 -9.01 -6.47
C ALA A 52 -8.85 -8.01 -5.35
N ARG A 53 -8.08 -7.96 -4.26
CA ARG A 53 -8.28 -6.99 -3.16
C ARG A 53 -7.75 -5.62 -3.57
N MET A 54 -8.40 -4.55 -3.09
CA MET A 54 -8.13 -3.15 -3.50
C MET A 54 -6.73 -2.63 -3.15
N GLU A 55 -6.06 -3.21 -2.16
CA GLU A 55 -4.71 -2.81 -1.79
C GLU A 55 -3.63 -3.32 -2.76
N PHE A 56 -3.94 -4.29 -3.62
CA PHE A 56 -2.97 -4.83 -4.56
C PHE A 56 -2.76 -3.91 -5.75
N PRO A 57 -1.51 -3.65 -6.15
CA PRO A 57 -1.22 -3.16 -7.49
C PRO A 57 -1.40 -4.29 -8.51
N ASN A 58 -1.32 -3.97 -9.79
CA ASN A 58 -1.36 -4.96 -10.87
C ASN A 58 -0.22 -5.99 -10.71
N VAL A 59 -0.57 -7.27 -10.76
CA VAL A 59 0.36 -8.40 -10.57
C VAL A 59 0.69 -9.14 -11.87
N SER A 60 0.48 -8.52 -13.02
CA SER A 60 0.73 -9.14 -14.33
C SER A 60 2.21 -9.48 -14.60
N ASN A 61 3.15 -8.90 -13.83
CA ASN A 61 4.57 -9.20 -13.97
C ASN A 61 4.90 -10.62 -13.45
N PRO A 62 5.24 -11.59 -14.33
CA PRO A 62 5.47 -12.98 -13.93
C PRO A 62 6.72 -13.20 -13.07
N LYS A 63 7.60 -12.20 -12.96
CA LYS A 63 8.78 -12.24 -12.08
C LYS A 63 8.45 -11.89 -10.63
N VAL A 64 7.23 -11.41 -10.37
CA VAL A 64 6.79 -11.00 -9.04
C VAL A 64 5.99 -12.13 -8.40
N ARG A 65 6.54 -12.67 -7.33
CA ARG A 65 5.88 -13.64 -6.45
C ARG A 65 4.99 -12.90 -5.45
N VAL A 66 3.74 -13.28 -5.37
CA VAL A 66 2.82 -12.77 -4.35
C VAL A 66 2.88 -13.64 -3.10
N LEU A 67 3.29 -13.06 -1.98
CA LEU A 67 3.33 -13.71 -0.67
C LEU A 67 2.21 -13.13 0.20
N VAL A 68 1.22 -13.93 0.54
CA VAL A 68 0.10 -13.52 1.39
C VAL A 68 0.35 -13.97 2.82
N ASN A 69 0.34 -13.04 3.77
CA ASN A 69 0.34 -13.31 5.20
C ASN A 69 -1.10 -13.19 5.70
N SER A 70 -1.56 -14.18 6.46
CA SER A 70 -2.92 -14.21 7.01
C SER A 70 -2.92 -14.85 8.38
N THR A 71 -3.96 -14.54 9.17
CA THR A 71 -4.25 -15.18 10.45
C THR A 71 -5.64 -15.77 10.43
N ALA A 72 -5.90 -16.77 11.27
CA ALA A 72 -7.21 -17.40 11.34
C ALA A 72 -8.31 -16.42 11.76
N ASP A 73 -8.01 -15.54 12.72
CA ASP A 73 -9.01 -14.65 13.34
C ASP A 73 -9.25 -13.36 12.55
N PHE A 74 -8.22 -12.86 11.83
CA PHE A 74 -8.26 -11.54 11.18
C PHE A 74 -8.13 -11.60 9.65
N GLY A 75 -8.05 -12.80 9.07
CA GLY A 75 -7.90 -12.99 7.63
C GLY A 75 -6.55 -12.46 7.11
N VAL A 76 -6.57 -11.82 5.93
CA VAL A 76 -5.35 -11.30 5.31
C VAL A 76 -4.77 -10.18 6.16
N ASN A 77 -3.54 -10.39 6.61
CA ASN A 77 -2.76 -9.46 7.41
C ASN A 77 -2.06 -8.41 6.54
N TYR A 78 -1.19 -8.85 5.65
CA TYR A 78 -0.56 -8.06 4.59
C TYR A 78 -0.01 -8.99 3.51
N SER A 79 0.32 -8.43 2.36
CA SER A 79 0.91 -9.17 1.26
C SER A 79 2.16 -8.49 0.74
N VAL A 80 3.08 -9.27 0.17
CA VAL A 80 4.34 -8.80 -0.42
C VAL A 80 4.38 -9.18 -1.89
N GLY A 81 4.74 -8.23 -2.76
CA GLY A 81 5.18 -8.51 -4.11
C GLY A 81 6.70 -8.65 -4.14
N TRP A 82 7.19 -9.86 -4.21
CA TRP A 82 8.62 -10.19 -4.21
C TRP A 82 9.13 -10.40 -5.63
N ASP A 83 10.17 -9.67 -6.04
CA ASP A 83 10.83 -9.87 -7.33
C ASP A 83 11.93 -10.95 -7.20
N ASP A 84 11.68 -12.12 -7.78
CA ASP A 84 12.60 -13.26 -7.73
C ASP A 84 13.95 -12.92 -8.42
N GLY A 85 13.93 -12.12 -9.48
CA GLY A 85 15.15 -11.72 -10.20
C GLY A 85 16.01 -10.71 -9.46
N LEU A 86 15.35 -9.77 -8.77
CA LEU A 86 16.01 -8.70 -8.02
C LEU A 86 16.23 -9.07 -6.54
N LYS A 87 15.72 -10.21 -6.08
CA LYS A 87 15.81 -10.68 -4.69
C LYS A 87 15.38 -9.62 -3.66
N SER A 88 14.34 -8.89 -3.99
CA SER A 88 13.84 -7.78 -3.18
C SER A 88 12.34 -7.61 -3.33
N GLN A 89 11.70 -7.07 -2.32
CA GLN A 89 10.28 -6.72 -2.43
C GLN A 89 10.10 -5.46 -3.28
N ARG A 90 9.08 -5.48 -4.15
CA ARG A 90 8.60 -4.29 -4.87
C ARG A 90 7.67 -3.47 -4.00
N TYR A 91 6.85 -4.15 -3.19
CA TYR A 91 5.87 -3.53 -2.30
C TYR A 91 5.46 -4.49 -1.19
N SER A 92 4.94 -3.91 -0.09
CA SER A 92 4.00 -4.57 0.81
C SER A 92 2.67 -3.83 0.76
N CYS A 93 1.56 -4.57 0.70
CA CYS A 93 0.23 -3.98 0.65
C CYS A 93 -0.72 -4.59 1.69
N TYR A 94 -1.66 -3.78 2.21
CA TYR A 94 -2.58 -4.18 3.26
C TYR A 94 -3.78 -3.24 3.37
N ALA A 95 -4.85 -3.73 4.00
CA ALA A 95 -6.01 -2.94 4.33
C ALA A 95 -6.11 -2.71 5.85
N MET A 96 -6.65 -1.55 6.25
CA MET A 96 -6.93 -1.16 7.62
C MET A 96 -8.42 -0.83 7.76
N TYR A 97 -9.10 -1.54 8.64
CA TYR A 97 -10.53 -1.37 8.96
C TYR A 97 -10.76 -1.71 10.43
N ASN A 98 -11.97 -1.48 10.94
CA ASN A 98 -12.21 -1.52 12.39
C ASN A 98 -11.78 -2.82 13.06
N SER A 99 -12.13 -3.98 12.52
CA SER A 99 -11.86 -5.26 13.19
C SER A 99 -10.37 -5.65 13.20
N ASN A 100 -9.55 -5.18 12.25
CA ASN A 100 -8.12 -5.47 12.23
C ASN A 100 -7.24 -4.33 12.76
N SER A 101 -7.84 -3.21 13.18
CA SER A 101 -7.13 -2.04 13.73
C SER A 101 -7.22 -1.97 15.26
N VAL A 102 -7.63 -3.06 15.89
CA VAL A 102 -7.63 -3.21 17.35
C VAL A 102 -6.22 -3.49 17.88
N VAL A 103 -5.95 -3.08 19.12
CA VAL A 103 -4.66 -3.31 19.78
C VAL A 103 -4.87 -4.38 20.87
N ASN A 104 -4.57 -5.63 20.51
CA ASN A 104 -4.69 -6.79 21.40
C ASN A 104 -3.33 -7.31 21.88
N THR A 105 -2.24 -6.80 21.32
CA THR A 105 -0.87 -7.19 21.67
C THR A 105 0.08 -6.00 21.58
N SER A 106 1.26 -6.13 22.18
CA SER A 106 2.38 -5.21 21.99
C SER A 106 3.28 -5.67 20.83
N ARG A 107 4.23 -4.80 20.43
CA ARG A 107 5.29 -5.17 19.49
C ARG A 107 6.01 -6.43 19.99
N TRP A 108 6.15 -7.40 19.10
CA TRP A 108 6.87 -8.62 19.37
C TRP A 108 8.38 -8.39 19.40
N TYR A 109 9.03 -9.07 20.32
CA TYR A 109 10.47 -9.22 20.40
C TYR A 109 10.79 -10.72 20.52
N ALA A 110 11.78 -11.18 19.77
CA ALA A 110 12.22 -12.57 19.79
C ALA A 110 12.85 -12.93 21.15
N ASP A 111 12.48 -14.09 21.65
CA ASP A 111 13.08 -14.69 22.85
C ASP A 111 14.19 -15.65 22.42
N ALA A 112 15.43 -15.19 22.45
CA ALA A 112 16.59 -16.01 22.07
C ALA A 112 16.72 -17.30 22.91
N SER A 113 16.19 -17.32 24.15
CA SER A 113 16.21 -18.53 24.98
C SER A 113 15.30 -19.63 24.44
N LYS A 114 14.33 -19.27 23.59
CA LYS A 114 13.44 -20.20 22.88
C LYS A 114 13.90 -20.49 21.45
N GLY A 115 15.06 -19.97 21.05
CA GLY A 115 15.55 -20.10 19.67
C GLY A 115 14.80 -19.24 18.65
N GLU A 116 14.05 -18.22 19.10
CA GLU A 116 13.37 -17.30 18.20
C GLU A 116 14.37 -16.35 17.54
N VAL A 117 14.13 -16.02 16.27
CA VAL A 117 14.94 -15.09 15.46
C VAL A 117 14.10 -13.83 15.21
N GLN A 118 14.65 -12.65 15.52
CA GLN A 118 13.90 -11.39 15.40
C GLN A 118 13.49 -11.07 13.96
N TYR A 119 14.34 -11.37 12.98
CA TYR A 119 14.10 -11.14 11.57
C TYR A 119 14.30 -12.45 10.79
N PRO A 120 13.31 -13.36 10.81
CA PRO A 120 13.44 -14.66 10.15
C PRO A 120 13.39 -14.50 8.63
N LEU A 121 14.10 -15.41 7.95
CA LEU A 121 13.94 -15.61 6.52
C LEU A 121 12.50 -16.03 6.22
N ASP A 122 12.00 -15.63 5.08
CA ASP A 122 10.71 -16.10 4.57
C ASP A 122 10.93 -17.35 3.70
N ASP A 123 10.66 -18.53 4.24
CA ASP A 123 10.93 -19.80 3.58
C ASP A 123 10.00 -20.09 2.38
N ARG A 124 8.96 -19.27 2.17
CA ARG A 124 8.14 -19.30 0.96
C ARG A 124 8.90 -18.79 -0.27
N ILE A 125 10.01 -18.06 -0.06
CA ILE A 125 10.93 -17.63 -1.11
C ILE A 125 12.06 -18.65 -1.21
N PRO A 126 12.18 -19.39 -2.33
CA PRO A 126 13.28 -20.33 -2.53
C PRO A 126 14.65 -19.65 -2.40
N SER A 127 15.64 -20.38 -1.87
CA SER A 127 16.95 -19.83 -1.51
C SER A 127 17.70 -19.13 -2.67
N GLN A 128 17.51 -19.59 -3.91
CA GLN A 128 18.10 -18.95 -5.10
C GLN A 128 17.52 -17.56 -5.39
N PHE A 129 16.33 -17.26 -4.90
CA PHE A 129 15.61 -16.01 -5.14
C PHE A 129 15.62 -15.06 -3.94
N ARG A 130 16.40 -15.33 -2.91
CA ARG A 130 16.61 -14.49 -1.75
C ARG A 130 18.08 -14.32 -1.40
N ILE A 131 18.38 -13.33 -0.60
CA ILE A 131 19.72 -13.15 -0.02
C ILE A 131 19.91 -14.20 1.08
N SER A 132 21.10 -14.75 1.16
CA SER A 132 21.46 -15.71 2.20
C SER A 132 21.71 -14.98 3.52
N GLY A 133 21.00 -15.37 4.56
CA GLY A 133 21.10 -14.75 5.89
C GLY A 133 20.47 -13.37 5.96
N ASP A 134 20.81 -12.63 7.02
CA ASP A 134 20.34 -11.28 7.29
C ASP A 134 21.40 -10.26 6.84
N PRO A 135 21.15 -9.47 5.75
CA PRO A 135 22.13 -8.54 5.20
C PRO A 135 22.23 -7.23 5.98
N PHE A 136 21.37 -7.01 6.96
CA PHE A 136 21.28 -5.71 7.68
C PHE A 136 22.34 -5.57 8.78
N TRP A 137 22.77 -6.68 9.40
CA TRP A 137 23.75 -6.65 10.48
C TRP A 137 25.07 -6.02 10.05
N GLY A 138 25.50 -4.97 10.75
CA GLY A 138 26.74 -4.23 10.43
C GLY A 138 26.70 -3.45 9.12
N SER A 139 25.56 -3.39 8.44
CA SER A 139 25.41 -2.74 7.13
C SER A 139 25.38 -1.22 7.18
N GLY A 140 24.99 -0.64 8.32
CA GLY A 140 24.70 0.79 8.48
C GLY A 140 23.25 1.16 8.14
N TYR A 141 22.38 0.17 7.88
CA TYR A 141 20.96 0.35 7.64
C TYR A 141 20.14 -0.38 8.67
N ASP A 142 18.99 0.21 9.03
CA ASP A 142 17.96 -0.43 9.84
C ASP A 142 17.16 -1.45 9.02
N HIS A 143 16.59 -2.44 9.71
CA HIS A 143 15.52 -3.29 9.19
C HIS A 143 14.26 -2.44 9.02
N GLY A 144 14.15 -1.74 7.90
CA GLY A 144 13.03 -0.87 7.60
C GLY A 144 11.77 -1.67 7.28
N HIS A 145 10.79 -1.67 8.18
CA HIS A 145 9.49 -2.31 7.93
C HIS A 145 8.76 -1.59 6.80
N ILE A 146 8.21 -2.35 5.85
CA ILE A 146 7.33 -1.79 4.83
C ILE A 146 5.88 -1.92 5.31
N CYS A 147 5.38 -3.09 5.69
CA CYS A 147 4.18 -3.17 6.54
C CYS A 147 4.60 -2.98 8.00
N PRO A 148 4.21 -1.87 8.69
CA PRO A 148 4.71 -1.59 10.02
C PRO A 148 4.15 -2.56 11.06
N SER A 149 4.98 -2.95 12.03
CA SER A 149 4.54 -3.70 13.20
C SER A 149 3.40 -2.98 13.96
N ALA A 150 3.48 -1.65 14.05
CA ALA A 150 2.47 -0.84 14.74
C ALA A 150 1.08 -0.87 14.10
N ASP A 151 0.97 -1.24 12.83
CA ASP A 151 -0.31 -1.37 12.12
C ASP A 151 -0.92 -2.76 12.26
N ARG A 152 -0.21 -3.72 12.86
CA ARG A 152 -0.57 -5.15 12.96
C ARG A 152 -0.52 -5.65 14.39
N LEU A 153 -1.18 -4.91 15.30
CA LEU A 153 -1.29 -5.24 16.72
C LEU A 153 -2.60 -5.96 17.07
N CYS A 154 -3.38 -6.37 16.09
CA CYS A 154 -4.63 -7.09 16.31
C CYS A 154 -4.44 -8.50 16.90
N SER A 155 -3.31 -9.15 16.62
CA SER A 155 -2.89 -10.39 17.29
C SER A 155 -1.37 -10.51 17.34
N ARG A 156 -0.87 -11.35 18.26
CA ARG A 156 0.56 -11.66 18.34
C ARG A 156 1.08 -12.28 17.03
N GLU A 157 0.30 -13.18 16.43
CA GLU A 157 0.64 -13.82 15.16
C GLU A 157 0.75 -12.78 14.03
N ALA A 158 -0.25 -11.90 13.87
CA ALA A 158 -0.23 -10.83 12.88
C ALA A 158 1.00 -9.93 13.06
N ASN A 159 1.39 -9.63 14.31
CA ASN A 159 2.55 -8.81 14.59
C ASN A 159 3.86 -9.52 14.26
N ILE A 160 4.03 -10.80 14.63
CA ILE A 160 5.21 -11.62 14.31
C ILE A 160 5.45 -11.67 12.79
N GLN A 161 4.41 -11.86 11.99
CA GLN A 161 4.51 -11.92 10.53
C GLN A 161 5.18 -10.66 9.94
N THR A 162 5.03 -9.49 10.58
CA THR A 162 5.65 -8.25 10.06
C THR A 162 7.17 -8.25 10.12
N PHE A 163 7.80 -9.18 10.86
CA PHE A 163 9.24 -9.26 11.03
C PHE A 163 9.95 -10.16 10.01
N TYR A 164 9.23 -10.81 9.10
CA TYR A 164 9.89 -11.53 8.00
C TYR A 164 10.83 -10.59 7.21
N LEU A 165 12.02 -11.09 6.86
CA LEU A 165 12.98 -10.34 6.01
C LEU A 165 12.38 -9.96 4.64
N SER A 166 11.36 -10.69 4.17
CA SER A 166 10.59 -10.33 2.97
C SER A 166 9.81 -9.01 3.11
N ASN A 167 9.57 -8.53 4.35
CA ASN A 167 8.93 -7.25 4.66
C ASN A 167 9.92 -6.13 5.00
N MET A 168 11.23 -6.39 4.89
CA MET A 168 12.28 -5.43 5.27
C MET A 168 12.96 -4.84 4.04
N GLN A 169 13.19 -3.53 4.07
CA GLN A 169 14.07 -2.85 3.13
C GLN A 169 15.09 -1.98 3.89
N PRO A 170 16.33 -1.81 3.35
CA PRO A 170 17.37 -1.04 4.03
C PRO A 170 16.98 0.42 4.15
N GLN A 171 16.88 0.92 5.37
CA GLN A 171 16.57 2.32 5.66
C GLN A 171 17.67 2.95 6.53
N VAL A 172 18.10 4.16 6.16
CA VAL A 172 18.97 4.98 7.03
C VAL A 172 18.22 5.26 8.33
N ASN A 173 18.87 5.13 9.49
CA ASN A 173 18.20 5.27 10.80
C ASN A 173 17.41 6.59 10.92
N LYS A 174 18.00 7.73 10.58
CA LYS A 174 17.29 9.04 10.61
C LYS A 174 16.20 9.19 9.55
N PHE A 175 16.14 8.34 8.55
CA PHE A 175 15.01 8.24 7.64
C PHE A 175 13.91 7.36 8.26
N ASN A 176 14.27 6.17 8.73
CA ASN A 176 13.35 5.19 9.31
C ASN A 176 12.63 5.76 10.55
N ALA A 177 13.39 6.27 11.52
CA ALA A 177 12.85 6.89 12.74
C ALA A 177 12.33 8.32 12.52
N GLY A 178 12.64 8.95 11.40
CA GLY A 178 12.25 10.31 11.04
C GLY A 178 11.04 10.36 10.10
N VAL A 179 11.25 10.85 8.88
CA VAL A 179 10.15 11.13 7.92
C VAL A 179 9.30 9.90 7.61
N TRP A 180 9.88 8.70 7.50
CA TRP A 180 9.12 7.47 7.27
C TRP A 180 8.17 7.17 8.42
N SER A 181 8.66 7.22 9.66
CA SER A 181 7.84 7.10 10.86
C SER A 181 6.74 8.18 10.92
N ASN A 182 7.04 9.43 10.55
CA ASN A 182 6.06 10.52 10.51
C ASN A 182 4.95 10.23 9.48
N MET A 183 5.31 9.72 8.29
CA MET A 183 4.33 9.29 7.28
C MET A 183 3.45 8.14 7.80
N GLU A 184 4.03 7.14 8.46
CA GLU A 184 3.28 6.03 9.07
C GLU A 184 2.33 6.50 10.15
N GLN A 185 2.75 7.44 11.00
CA GLN A 185 1.89 8.05 12.01
C GLN A 185 0.75 8.83 11.36
N ARG A 186 1.01 9.52 10.24
CA ARG A 186 -0.02 10.22 9.47
C ARG A 186 -1.05 9.23 8.90
N VAL A 187 -0.60 8.11 8.30
CA VAL A 187 -1.48 7.03 7.84
C VAL A 187 -2.35 6.50 8.99
N ARG A 188 -1.78 6.22 10.15
CA ARG A 188 -2.53 5.80 11.34
C ARG A 188 -3.53 6.86 11.82
N SER A 189 -3.23 8.15 11.68
CA SER A 189 -4.17 9.23 12.05
C SER A 189 -5.42 9.25 11.17
N TRP A 190 -5.34 8.77 9.94
CA TRP A 190 -6.48 8.58 9.04
C TRP A 190 -7.23 7.27 9.28
N ASN A 191 -6.66 6.33 10.03
CA ASN A 191 -7.28 5.04 10.33
C ASN A 191 -8.32 5.16 11.44
N THR A 192 -9.29 6.07 11.30
CA THR A 192 -10.37 6.30 12.24
C THR A 192 -11.73 6.08 11.59
N TYR A 193 -12.72 5.69 12.38
CA TYR A 193 -14.08 5.44 11.91
C TYR A 193 -14.71 6.65 11.19
N SER A 194 -14.39 7.87 11.64
CA SER A 194 -14.92 9.09 11.04
C SER A 194 -14.26 9.43 9.70
N PHE A 195 -13.06 8.91 9.42
CA PHE A 195 -12.32 9.22 8.20
C PHE A 195 -12.53 8.17 7.10
N ARG A 196 -12.61 6.90 7.47
CA ARG A 196 -12.63 5.78 6.53
C ARG A 196 -13.58 4.65 6.94
N ASP A 197 -14.13 3.93 5.97
CA ASP A 197 -14.62 2.57 6.13
C ASP A 197 -13.43 1.60 6.03
N THR A 198 -12.62 1.77 4.99
CA THR A 198 -11.37 1.03 4.79
C THR A 198 -10.30 1.96 4.24
N LEU A 199 -9.08 1.84 4.78
CA LEU A 199 -7.86 2.45 4.25
C LEU A 199 -6.98 1.35 3.65
N TYR A 200 -6.74 1.42 2.35
CA TYR A 200 -5.86 0.53 1.62
C TYR A 200 -4.49 1.19 1.46
N VAL A 201 -3.43 0.44 1.69
CA VAL A 201 -2.06 0.95 1.71
C VAL A 201 -1.17 0.02 0.89
N CYS A 202 -0.37 0.59 -0.02
CA CYS A 202 0.69 -0.10 -0.73
C CYS A 202 1.97 0.73 -0.61
N LYS A 203 3.06 0.14 -0.12
CA LYS A 203 4.31 0.85 0.20
C LYS A 203 5.52 0.07 -0.27
N GLY A 204 6.63 0.78 -0.49
CA GLY A 204 7.90 0.15 -0.82
C GLY A 204 9.03 1.13 -1.04
N GLY A 205 10.22 0.60 -1.25
CA GLY A 205 11.36 1.31 -1.79
C GLY A 205 11.59 0.92 -3.26
N THR A 206 12.12 1.84 -4.03
CA THR A 206 12.40 1.63 -5.45
C THR A 206 13.53 0.62 -5.66
N ILE A 207 13.30 -0.42 -6.46
CA ILE A 207 14.29 -1.49 -6.70
C ILE A 207 14.70 -1.63 -8.17
N ALA A 208 14.06 -0.89 -9.06
CA ALA A 208 14.36 -0.87 -10.50
C ALA A 208 14.08 0.51 -11.07
N ALA A 209 14.87 0.91 -12.05
CA ALA A 209 14.68 2.15 -12.78
C ALA A 209 13.40 2.11 -13.64
N THR A 210 12.79 3.28 -13.78
CA THR A 210 11.73 3.56 -14.76
C THR A 210 12.16 4.74 -15.64
N THR A 211 11.37 5.07 -16.65
CA THR A 211 11.63 6.26 -17.47
C THR A 211 11.59 7.54 -16.64
N ASP A 212 10.63 7.65 -15.72
CA ASP A 212 10.43 8.84 -14.87
C ASP A 212 11.30 8.83 -13.60
N CYS A 213 11.98 7.70 -13.32
CA CYS A 213 12.91 7.56 -12.21
C CYS A 213 14.11 6.68 -12.63
N PRO A 214 15.03 7.20 -13.49
CA PRO A 214 16.18 6.43 -13.99
C PRO A 214 17.21 6.12 -12.91
N ASP A 215 17.23 6.87 -11.82
CA ASP A 215 18.13 6.74 -10.68
C ASP A 215 17.47 6.11 -9.45
N ALA A 216 16.48 5.24 -9.64
CA ALA A 216 15.68 4.61 -8.59
C ALA A 216 16.50 3.82 -7.56
N VAL A 217 17.66 3.31 -7.92
CA VAL A 217 18.52 2.50 -7.05
C VAL A 217 19.75 3.34 -6.62
N TYR A 218 19.91 3.48 -5.30
CA TYR A 218 21.09 4.16 -4.75
C TYR A 218 22.35 3.30 -4.89
N GLN A 219 22.26 2.02 -4.53
CA GLN A 219 23.39 1.08 -4.55
C GLN A 219 22.88 -0.36 -4.64
N VAL A 220 23.67 -1.21 -5.30
CA VAL A 220 23.54 -2.68 -5.20
C VAL A 220 24.77 -3.20 -4.48
N ARG A 221 24.59 -3.96 -3.39
CA ARG A 221 25.63 -4.57 -2.57
C ARG A 221 25.79 -6.07 -2.88
N ALA A 222 26.58 -6.74 -2.06
CA ALA A 222 26.81 -8.19 -2.20
C ALA A 222 25.51 -9.00 -2.31
N GLN A 223 25.53 -10.09 -3.05
CA GLN A 223 24.40 -10.97 -3.35
C GLN A 223 23.23 -10.29 -4.07
N GLY A 224 23.40 -9.07 -4.59
CA GLY A 224 22.33 -8.32 -5.23
C GLY A 224 21.44 -7.53 -4.25
N TRP A 225 21.90 -7.31 -3.02
CA TRP A 225 21.13 -6.52 -2.03
C TRP A 225 20.98 -5.08 -2.47
N ILE A 226 19.75 -4.67 -2.77
CA ILE A 226 19.41 -3.35 -3.31
C ILE A 226 19.16 -2.37 -2.18
N ILE A 227 19.80 -1.20 -2.27
CA ILE A 227 19.52 -0.03 -1.44
C ILE A 227 18.66 0.93 -2.29
N PRO A 228 17.39 1.12 -1.97
CA PRO A 228 16.51 2.05 -2.68
C PRO A 228 17.01 3.49 -2.58
N LYS A 229 16.82 4.26 -3.64
CA LYS A 229 17.05 5.71 -3.58
C LYS A 229 15.82 6.48 -3.15
N TYR A 230 14.63 5.95 -3.41
CA TYR A 230 13.36 6.55 -3.01
C TYR A 230 12.48 5.52 -2.31
N TYR A 231 11.59 6.04 -1.48
CA TYR A 231 10.51 5.27 -0.87
C TYR A 231 9.16 5.91 -1.20
N PHE A 232 8.14 5.09 -1.25
CA PHE A 232 6.79 5.52 -1.60
C PHE A 232 5.73 4.90 -0.68
N MET A 233 4.59 5.60 -0.59
CA MET A 233 3.35 5.06 -0.05
C MET A 233 2.21 5.48 -0.96
N ALA A 234 1.39 4.53 -1.41
CA ALA A 234 0.11 4.76 -2.06
C ALA A 234 -1.00 4.43 -1.07
N GLN A 235 -1.95 5.35 -0.88
CA GLN A 235 -3.13 5.16 -0.03
C GLN A 235 -4.40 5.38 -0.82
N LEU A 236 -5.39 4.50 -0.61
CA LEU A 236 -6.74 4.64 -1.08
C LEU A 236 -7.68 4.58 0.12
N CYS A 237 -8.46 5.62 0.32
CA CYS A 237 -9.50 5.66 1.34
C CYS A 237 -10.86 5.41 0.71
N LYS A 238 -11.60 4.43 1.22
CA LYS A 238 -13.03 4.25 0.97
C LYS A 238 -13.80 4.77 2.18
N ASN A 239 -14.79 5.61 1.95
CA ASN A 239 -15.75 6.06 2.94
C ASN A 239 -17.14 6.26 2.31
N LYS A 240 -18.09 6.82 3.06
CA LYS A 240 -19.45 7.09 2.59
C LYS A 240 -19.53 8.00 1.35
N ASP A 241 -18.51 8.83 1.13
CA ASP A 241 -18.45 9.78 0.01
C ASP A 241 -17.75 9.18 -1.23
N GLY A 242 -17.33 7.90 -1.16
CA GLY A 242 -16.67 7.17 -2.23
C GLY A 242 -15.18 6.94 -1.98
N TYR A 243 -14.36 7.12 -3.01
CA TYR A 243 -12.92 6.87 -2.96
C TYR A 243 -12.12 8.15 -3.11
N LYS A 244 -10.98 8.24 -2.43
CA LYS A 244 -9.93 9.24 -2.60
C LYS A 244 -8.56 8.60 -2.45
N ALA A 245 -7.59 9.01 -3.26
CA ALA A 245 -6.25 8.47 -3.25
C ALA A 245 -5.17 9.53 -2.99
N LEU A 246 -4.02 9.11 -2.47
CA LEU A 246 -2.86 9.94 -2.17
C LEU A 246 -1.59 9.11 -2.31
N GLY A 247 -0.56 9.69 -2.94
CA GLY A 247 0.80 9.18 -2.93
C GLY A 247 1.73 10.00 -2.03
N PHE A 248 2.69 9.33 -1.39
CA PHE A 248 3.90 9.96 -0.88
C PHE A 248 5.10 9.48 -1.67
N TRP A 249 6.01 10.41 -1.98
CA TRP A 249 7.30 10.14 -2.60
C TRP A 249 8.41 10.85 -1.85
N VAL A 250 9.42 10.12 -1.39
CA VAL A 250 10.48 10.66 -0.54
C VAL A 250 11.83 10.06 -0.87
N GLU A 251 12.87 10.90 -0.95
CA GLU A 251 14.25 10.45 -1.13
C GLU A 251 14.77 9.78 0.14
N HIS A 252 15.46 8.65 -0.02
CA HIS A 252 16.05 7.87 1.05
C HIS A 252 17.35 8.50 1.55
N LYS A 253 17.23 9.45 2.44
CA LYS A 253 18.34 10.12 3.13
C LYS A 253 17.92 10.50 4.55
N ALA A 254 18.90 10.83 5.42
CA ALA A 254 18.61 11.33 6.75
C ALA A 254 17.64 12.51 6.69
N ASN A 255 16.45 12.33 7.29
CA ASN A 255 15.33 13.26 7.19
C ASN A 255 14.33 13.02 8.33
N ASP A 256 14.06 14.02 9.13
CA ASP A 256 13.11 13.99 10.27
C ASP A 256 11.92 14.94 10.08
N ASP A 257 11.68 15.35 8.84
CA ASP A 257 10.71 16.38 8.49
C ASP A 257 9.27 16.00 8.88
N GLY A 258 8.62 16.88 9.64
CA GLY A 258 7.21 16.77 10.00
C GLY A 258 6.25 17.40 9.00
N ASN A 259 6.74 18.25 8.06
CA ASN A 259 5.91 18.85 7.01
C ASN A 259 5.74 17.87 5.84
N LEU A 260 4.79 16.95 5.96
CA LEU A 260 4.56 15.89 4.99
C LEU A 260 3.88 16.37 3.70
N ALA A 261 3.25 17.54 3.70
CA ALA A 261 2.55 18.10 2.52
C ALA A 261 3.45 18.22 1.27
N LYS A 262 4.74 18.44 1.47
CA LYS A 262 5.72 18.58 0.36
C LYS A 262 6.10 17.27 -0.32
N TYR A 263 5.77 16.12 0.30
CA TYR A 263 6.02 14.78 -0.25
C TYR A 263 4.78 14.18 -0.92
N VAL A 264 3.65 14.90 -0.87
CA VAL A 264 2.40 14.47 -1.50
C VAL A 264 2.54 14.55 -3.01
N VAL A 265 2.19 13.46 -3.67
CA VAL A 265 2.03 13.33 -5.13
C VAL A 265 0.65 12.72 -5.40
N ASN A 266 0.16 12.81 -6.63
CA ASN A 266 -1.00 12.02 -7.05
C ASN A 266 -0.55 10.59 -7.44
N ILE A 267 -1.50 9.70 -7.64
CA ILE A 267 -1.18 8.29 -7.94
C ILE A 267 -0.58 8.15 -9.33
N ASP A 268 -1.09 8.83 -10.36
CA ASP A 268 -0.51 8.82 -11.72
C ASP A 268 1.00 9.15 -11.72
N GLU A 269 1.42 10.13 -10.92
CA GLU A 269 2.84 10.47 -10.79
C GLU A 269 3.60 9.35 -10.10
N LEU A 270 3.01 8.75 -9.05
CA LEU A 270 3.63 7.68 -8.30
C LEU A 270 3.82 6.43 -9.16
N GLU A 271 2.87 6.10 -10.01
CA GLU A 271 2.91 5.00 -10.96
C GLU A 271 4.02 5.16 -11.98
N ARG A 272 4.12 6.33 -12.61
CA ARG A 272 5.22 6.62 -13.55
C ARG A 272 6.58 6.45 -12.90
N LYS A 273 6.73 6.87 -11.63
CA LYS A 273 7.99 6.78 -10.89
C LYS A 273 8.33 5.37 -10.41
N THR A 274 7.32 4.57 -10.05
CA THR A 274 7.52 3.22 -9.49
C THR A 274 7.43 2.10 -10.53
N GLY A 275 6.71 2.35 -11.62
CA GLY A 275 6.33 1.33 -12.61
C GLY A 275 5.31 0.33 -12.06
N LEU A 276 4.62 0.67 -10.96
CA LEU A 276 3.50 -0.09 -10.41
C LEU A 276 2.20 0.57 -10.83
N ASP A 277 1.19 -0.20 -11.16
CA ASP A 277 -0.17 0.22 -11.45
C ASP A 277 -0.99 -0.04 -10.16
N PHE A 278 -1.26 1.03 -9.40
CA PHE A 278 -1.92 0.95 -8.11
C PHE A 278 -3.44 0.90 -8.29
N PHE A 279 -4.11 0.29 -7.33
CA PHE A 279 -5.59 0.27 -7.22
C PHE A 279 -6.32 -0.21 -8.47
N CYS A 280 -5.64 -0.94 -9.35
CA CYS A 280 -6.14 -1.51 -10.61
C CYS A 280 -7.43 -2.35 -10.48
N ASN A 281 -7.83 -2.70 -9.26
CA ASN A 281 -9.08 -3.41 -9.00
C ASN A 281 -10.29 -2.46 -8.84
N LEU A 282 -10.10 -1.13 -8.92
CA LEU A 282 -11.18 -0.16 -9.02
C LEU A 282 -11.80 -0.20 -10.44
N PRO A 283 -13.08 0.15 -10.59
CA PRO A 283 -13.62 0.44 -11.92
C PRO A 283 -12.80 1.55 -12.62
N ASP A 284 -12.48 1.40 -13.90
CA ASP A 284 -11.62 2.30 -14.69
C ASP A 284 -11.96 3.79 -14.51
N GLU A 285 -13.25 4.14 -14.52
CA GLU A 285 -13.71 5.52 -14.35
C GLU A 285 -13.45 6.06 -12.93
N VAL A 286 -13.50 5.18 -11.92
CA VAL A 286 -13.21 5.55 -10.51
C VAL A 286 -11.71 5.69 -10.31
N GLU A 287 -10.96 4.70 -10.78
CA GLU A 287 -9.51 4.64 -10.76
C GLU A 287 -8.92 5.92 -11.36
N LYS A 288 -9.20 6.19 -12.65
CA LYS A 288 -8.75 7.39 -13.34
C LYS A 288 -9.08 8.68 -12.58
N ARG A 289 -10.29 8.78 -12.04
CA ARG A 289 -10.71 9.99 -11.32
C ARG A 289 -9.92 10.23 -10.03
N VAL A 290 -9.62 9.17 -9.25
CA VAL A 290 -8.94 9.33 -7.96
C VAL A 290 -7.43 9.48 -8.12
N GLU A 291 -6.85 8.96 -9.20
CA GLU A 291 -5.42 8.92 -9.44
C GLU A 291 -4.90 10.18 -10.11
N SER A 292 -5.69 10.76 -11.05
CA SER A 292 -5.29 11.93 -11.82
C SER A 292 -5.57 13.28 -11.14
N LEU A 293 -6.06 13.30 -9.90
CA LEU A 293 -6.35 14.56 -9.20
C LEU A 293 -5.10 15.45 -9.10
N PRO A 294 -5.23 16.76 -9.36
CA PRO A 294 -4.14 17.70 -9.09
C PRO A 294 -3.68 17.63 -7.64
N VAL A 295 -2.37 17.70 -7.40
CA VAL A 295 -1.75 17.49 -6.07
C VAL A 295 -2.36 18.39 -5.00
N GLU A 296 -2.71 19.63 -5.30
CA GLU A 296 -3.33 20.54 -4.33
C GLU A 296 -4.75 20.08 -3.92
N ASN A 297 -5.50 19.46 -4.86
CA ASN A 297 -6.79 18.85 -4.55
C ASN A 297 -6.62 17.60 -3.69
N VAL A 298 -5.59 16.79 -3.98
CA VAL A 298 -5.22 15.63 -3.13
C VAL A 298 -4.91 16.10 -1.71
N LYS A 299 -4.04 17.09 -1.53
CA LYS A 299 -3.70 17.66 -0.23
C LYS A 299 -4.96 18.09 0.54
N THR A 300 -5.81 18.89 -0.10
CA THR A 300 -7.07 19.37 0.50
C THR A 300 -7.98 18.21 0.92
N ALA A 301 -8.15 17.19 0.05
CA ALA A 301 -9.00 16.04 0.33
C ALA A 301 -8.49 15.19 1.52
N TRP A 302 -7.18 15.22 1.80
CA TRP A 302 -6.54 14.46 2.87
C TRP A 302 -6.20 15.27 4.12
N GLY A 303 -6.52 16.57 4.14
CA GLY A 303 -6.34 17.46 5.29
C GLY A 303 -4.90 17.90 5.52
N PHE A 304 -4.23 18.29 4.44
CA PHE A 304 -2.95 19.00 4.45
C PHE A 304 -3.13 20.50 4.27
#